data_932d2481ef21a00df33411e4067b1f41
#
_entry.id   932d2481ef21a00df33411e4067b1f41
#
_cell.length_a   1.000
_cell.length_b   1.000
_cell.length_c   1.000
_cell.angle_alpha   90.00
_cell.angle_beta   90.00
_cell.angle_gamma   90.00
#
_symmetry.space_group_name_H-M   'P 1'
#
loop_
_entity.id
_entity.type
_entity.pdbx_description
1 polymer ?
#
loop_
_entity_poly.entity_id
_entity_poly.type
_entity_poly.pdbx_seq_one_letter_code
_entity_poly.pdbx_strand_id
1 'polypeptide(L)'
;MGTSQKTSKPRTGQPIIHLSQLLRAPVLARSGETVGRVEDVIVRLRGAEKYPLVAGIVAGVGGRRVFIGDKTIDAYSADRVLLTKNKVDLRGFERREGEVLLRTDVLGHRLIDVATVELVRAYDVELEQTGEGWMVTRLDTRRPPRLFGLIKHSGGHASRDWKAFEPLIGHARSDAVRRLSDRFGELKAAEIADLLEEADKAEGGEILDRVHSDPELEADVFEELDPEKASRLLDNMPDNEVAALLGRMRADDAPDAIADLRQSRRRRVLELMPAPQRTKVITLMGFNPESAGGLMNVDFVSCAADTTAATKQAAGAKGGARQKP
;
A
#
# COMPACT_ATOMS: atom_id res chain seq x y z
N MET A 1 29.53 10.96 -8.99
CA MET A 1 30.08 10.22 -7.84
C MET A 1 29.07 9.12 -7.55
N GLY A 2 29.42 7.88 -7.90
CA GLY A 2 28.48 6.75 -7.85
C GLY A 2 28.32 6.22 -6.43
N THR A 3 27.09 6.19 -5.97
CA THR A 3 26.70 5.48 -4.73
C THR A 3 26.58 3.99 -5.04
N SER A 4 27.59 3.25 -4.59
CA SER A 4 27.68 1.79 -4.69
C SER A 4 26.54 1.16 -3.85
N GLN A 5 25.56 0.57 -4.52
CA GLN A 5 24.57 -0.31 -3.87
C GLN A 5 25.33 -1.50 -3.26
N LYS A 6 25.36 -1.58 -1.95
CA LYS A 6 25.82 -2.76 -1.22
C LYS A 6 24.81 -3.89 -1.45
N THR A 7 25.08 -4.73 -2.42
CA THR A 7 24.48 -6.06 -2.51
C THR A 7 24.87 -6.84 -1.26
N SER A 8 23.90 -7.11 -0.39
CA SER A 8 24.11 -7.97 0.78
C SER A 8 24.44 -9.38 0.29
N LYS A 9 25.66 -9.86 0.64
CA LYS A 9 26.08 -11.25 0.40
C LYS A 9 25.06 -12.22 1.01
N PRO A 10 24.76 -13.35 0.33
CA PRO A 10 23.90 -14.39 0.91
C PRO A 10 24.56 -14.91 2.20
N ARG A 11 23.80 -14.89 3.28
CA ARG A 11 24.19 -15.55 4.54
C ARG A 11 24.20 -17.05 4.34
N THR A 12 25.37 -17.63 4.37
CA THR A 12 25.61 -19.07 4.22
C THR A 12 24.92 -19.84 5.37
N GLY A 13 23.94 -20.70 5.08
CA GLY A 13 23.62 -21.84 5.92
C GLY A 13 22.28 -21.87 6.65
N GLN A 14 21.36 -20.93 6.46
CA GLN A 14 20.02 -21.05 7.04
C GLN A 14 19.05 -21.72 6.03
N PRO A 15 18.17 -22.65 6.49
CA PRO A 15 17.22 -23.29 5.60
C PRO A 15 16.20 -22.26 5.08
N ILE A 16 16.07 -22.18 3.75
CA ILE A 16 15.08 -21.35 3.05
C ILE A 16 14.05 -22.31 2.46
N ILE A 17 12.77 -21.98 2.65
CA ILE A 17 11.64 -22.70 2.06
C ILE A 17 10.76 -21.72 1.31
N HIS A 18 10.35 -22.09 0.11
CA HIS A 18 9.37 -21.33 -0.66
C HIS A 18 7.95 -21.72 -0.25
N LEU A 19 7.05 -20.72 -0.18
CA LEU A 19 5.65 -20.94 0.14
C LEU A 19 4.99 -21.95 -0.80
N SER A 20 5.30 -21.87 -2.10
CA SER A 20 4.81 -22.80 -3.12
C SER A 20 5.15 -24.27 -2.82
N GLN A 21 6.27 -24.53 -2.16
CA GLN A 21 6.69 -25.87 -1.76
C GLN A 21 5.90 -26.36 -0.55
N LEU A 22 5.59 -25.47 0.40
CA LEU A 22 4.79 -25.82 1.59
C LEU A 22 3.32 -26.03 1.27
N LEU A 23 2.78 -25.31 0.30
CA LEU A 23 1.37 -25.45 -0.07
C LEU A 23 1.09 -26.86 -0.57
N ARG A 24 0.06 -27.50 0.00
CA ARG A 24 -0.34 -28.89 -0.20
C ARG A 24 0.62 -29.95 0.37
N ALA A 25 1.74 -29.56 1.00
CA ALA A 25 2.62 -30.49 1.69
C ALA A 25 1.85 -31.25 2.79
N PRO A 26 2.12 -32.54 3.01
CA PRO A 26 1.49 -33.29 4.07
C PRO A 26 1.92 -32.78 5.44
N VAL A 27 0.97 -32.73 6.35
CA VAL A 27 1.20 -32.47 7.77
C VAL A 27 1.25 -33.84 8.47
N LEU A 28 2.40 -34.16 9.03
CA LEU A 28 2.65 -35.46 9.69
C LEU A 28 2.61 -35.30 11.21
N ALA A 29 1.90 -36.17 11.87
CA ALA A 29 2.01 -36.35 13.31
C ALA A 29 3.43 -36.84 13.69
N ARG A 30 3.80 -36.77 14.97
CA ARG A 30 5.09 -37.30 15.44
C ARG A 30 5.30 -38.78 15.11
N SER A 31 4.22 -39.53 15.02
CA SER A 31 4.24 -40.96 14.60
C SER A 31 4.55 -41.18 13.12
N GLY A 32 4.57 -40.11 12.30
CA GLY A 32 4.70 -40.17 10.84
C GLY A 32 3.36 -40.35 10.11
N GLU A 33 2.25 -40.44 10.81
CA GLU A 33 0.91 -40.51 10.20
C GLU A 33 0.52 -39.18 9.60
N THR A 34 -0.09 -39.20 8.42
CA THR A 34 -0.59 -37.97 7.74
C THR A 34 -1.88 -37.50 8.40
N VAL A 35 -1.86 -36.33 8.99
CA VAL A 35 -3.00 -35.68 9.64
C VAL A 35 -3.82 -34.88 8.65
N GLY A 36 -3.15 -34.23 7.69
CA GLY A 36 -3.79 -33.33 6.71
C GLY A 36 -2.80 -32.76 5.72
N ARG A 37 -3.15 -31.66 5.08
CA ARG A 37 -2.30 -30.93 4.13
C ARG A 37 -2.30 -29.45 4.42
N VAL A 38 -1.17 -28.78 4.19
CA VAL A 38 -1.04 -27.34 4.32
C VAL A 38 -1.91 -26.64 3.27
N GLU A 39 -2.79 -25.76 3.71
CA GLU A 39 -3.61 -24.90 2.84
C GLU A 39 -3.11 -23.47 2.79
N ASP A 40 -2.56 -22.96 3.91
CA ASP A 40 -2.00 -21.62 3.99
C ASP A 40 -0.96 -21.52 5.12
N VAL A 41 -0.14 -20.48 5.08
CA VAL A 41 0.79 -20.13 6.15
C VAL A 41 0.37 -18.79 6.74
N ILE A 42 0.28 -18.73 8.07
CA ILE A 42 -0.11 -17.51 8.79
C ILE A 42 1.13 -16.83 9.33
N VAL A 43 1.25 -15.54 9.07
CA VAL A 43 2.28 -14.70 9.64
C VAL A 43 1.68 -13.55 10.45
N ARG A 44 2.45 -13.00 11.38
CA ARG A 44 2.13 -11.77 12.10
C ARG A 44 3.05 -10.66 11.67
N LEU A 45 2.47 -9.55 11.27
CA LEU A 45 3.20 -8.32 11.04
C LEU A 45 3.67 -7.75 12.38
N ARG A 46 4.88 -7.19 12.40
CA ARG A 46 5.52 -6.65 13.60
C ARG A 46 6.01 -5.21 13.41
N GLY A 47 5.42 -4.49 12.48
CA GLY A 47 5.84 -3.17 12.01
C GLY A 47 6.71 -3.24 10.76
N ALA A 48 6.86 -2.10 10.08
CA ALA A 48 7.55 -1.98 8.79
C ALA A 48 9.02 -2.44 8.85
N GLU A 49 9.70 -2.20 9.96
CA GLU A 49 11.10 -2.51 10.14
C GLU A 49 11.42 -3.96 10.49
N LYS A 50 10.40 -4.80 10.76
CA LYS A 50 10.59 -6.19 11.18
C LYS A 50 9.98 -7.16 10.19
N TYR A 51 10.70 -8.24 9.92
CA TYR A 51 10.17 -9.33 9.11
C TYR A 51 8.98 -10.02 9.80
N PRO A 52 7.90 -10.34 9.04
CA PRO A 52 6.76 -11.06 9.59
C PRO A 52 7.15 -12.44 10.12
N LEU A 53 6.72 -12.75 11.32
CA LEU A 53 6.99 -14.02 11.97
C LEU A 53 5.89 -15.04 11.64
N VAL A 54 6.26 -16.26 11.29
CA VAL A 54 5.32 -17.36 11.10
C VAL A 54 4.64 -17.67 12.43
N ALA A 55 3.31 -17.56 12.46
CA ALA A 55 2.48 -17.88 13.63
C ALA A 55 1.99 -19.33 13.61
N GLY A 56 1.99 -19.95 12.43
CA GLY A 56 1.53 -21.31 12.20
C GLY A 56 1.03 -21.52 10.78
N ILE A 57 0.28 -22.60 10.59
CA ILE A 57 -0.32 -22.96 9.31
C ILE A 57 -1.83 -23.16 9.45
N VAL A 58 -2.53 -23.00 8.34
CA VAL A 58 -3.88 -23.55 8.15
C VAL A 58 -3.73 -24.88 7.45
N ALA A 59 -4.25 -25.92 8.04
CA ALA A 59 -4.24 -27.26 7.46
C ALA A 59 -5.66 -27.74 7.16
N GLY A 60 -5.84 -28.43 6.04
CA GLY A 60 -7.05 -29.16 5.72
C GLY A 60 -7.00 -30.56 6.37
N VAL A 61 -7.88 -30.78 7.34
CA VAL A 61 -7.96 -32.02 8.11
C VAL A 61 -9.40 -32.53 8.10
N GLY A 62 -9.66 -33.67 7.49
CA GLY A 62 -11.01 -34.24 7.44
C GLY A 62 -12.08 -33.32 6.85
N GLY A 63 -11.74 -32.51 5.84
CA GLY A 63 -12.63 -31.54 5.20
C GLY A 63 -12.85 -30.23 5.98
N ARG A 64 -12.11 -30.02 7.07
CA ARG A 64 -12.15 -28.77 7.87
C ARG A 64 -10.83 -28.03 7.79
N ARG A 65 -10.89 -26.71 7.84
CA ARG A 65 -9.71 -25.85 7.98
C ARG A 65 -9.38 -25.69 9.46
N VAL A 66 -8.18 -26.07 9.85
CA VAL A 66 -7.72 -26.10 11.25
C VAL A 66 -6.46 -25.25 11.39
N PHE A 67 -6.36 -24.49 12.46
CA PHE A 67 -5.14 -23.76 12.80
C PHE A 67 -4.17 -24.65 13.57
N ILE A 68 -2.94 -24.73 13.09
CA ILE A 68 -1.84 -25.40 13.76
C ILE A 68 -0.76 -24.38 14.07
N GLY A 69 -0.63 -24.01 15.34
CA GLY A 69 0.32 -22.99 15.77
C GLY A 69 1.76 -23.45 15.66
N ASP A 70 2.67 -22.53 15.36
CA ASP A 70 4.10 -22.76 15.18
C ASP A 70 4.74 -23.55 16.32
N LYS A 71 4.37 -23.28 17.57
CA LYS A 71 4.86 -24.02 18.77
C LYS A 71 4.52 -25.52 18.78
N THR A 72 3.60 -25.96 17.96
CA THR A 72 3.22 -27.39 17.81
C THR A 72 3.84 -28.03 16.58
N ILE A 73 4.62 -27.28 15.83
CA ILE A 73 5.36 -27.74 14.67
C ILE A 73 6.81 -27.95 15.08
N ASP A 74 7.33 -29.14 14.82
CA ASP A 74 8.71 -29.51 15.08
C ASP A 74 9.64 -29.10 13.95
N ALA A 75 9.20 -29.30 12.71
CA ALA A 75 9.97 -28.93 11.54
C ALA A 75 9.11 -28.56 10.34
N TYR A 76 9.56 -27.53 9.62
CA TYR A 76 9.11 -27.21 8.27
C TYR A 76 10.14 -27.71 7.27
N SER A 77 9.69 -28.37 6.23
CA SER A 77 10.51 -28.81 5.11
C SER A 77 9.76 -28.53 3.80
N ALA A 78 10.47 -28.48 2.70
CA ALA A 78 9.87 -28.23 1.39
C ALA A 78 8.78 -29.24 0.98
N ASP A 79 8.83 -30.44 1.53
CA ASP A 79 7.97 -31.57 1.19
C ASP A 79 7.00 -31.99 2.30
N ARG A 80 7.15 -31.48 3.52
CA ARG A 80 6.31 -31.87 4.67
C ARG A 80 6.41 -30.88 5.83
N VAL A 81 5.40 -30.94 6.71
CA VAL A 81 5.41 -30.29 8.03
C VAL A 81 5.29 -31.37 9.10
N LEU A 82 6.22 -31.41 10.04
CA LEU A 82 6.24 -32.39 11.11
C LEU A 82 5.73 -31.76 12.41
N LEU A 83 4.83 -32.45 13.12
CA LEU A 83 4.28 -32.01 14.39
C LEU A 83 5.03 -32.57 15.59
N THR A 84 5.07 -31.80 16.67
CA THR A 84 5.67 -32.26 17.97
C THR A 84 4.84 -33.35 18.66
N LYS A 85 3.56 -33.48 18.31
CA LYS A 85 2.58 -34.38 18.96
C LYS A 85 1.79 -35.18 17.94
N ASN A 86 1.16 -36.25 18.41
CA ASN A 86 0.27 -37.10 17.60
C ASN A 86 -1.19 -36.58 17.58
N LYS A 87 -1.53 -35.64 18.46
CA LYS A 87 -2.89 -35.10 18.57
C LYS A 87 -2.87 -33.63 18.07
N VAL A 88 -3.81 -33.29 17.19
CA VAL A 88 -4.05 -31.94 16.69
C VAL A 88 -5.36 -31.45 17.28
N ASP A 89 -5.38 -30.17 17.67
CA ASP A 89 -6.61 -29.49 18.03
C ASP A 89 -7.41 -29.23 16.74
N LEU A 90 -8.60 -29.80 16.67
CA LEU A 90 -9.47 -29.72 15.49
C LEU A 90 -10.43 -28.52 15.53
N ARG A 91 -10.18 -27.53 16.38
CA ARG A 91 -10.95 -26.29 16.35
C ARG A 91 -10.82 -25.63 14.98
N GLY A 92 -11.93 -25.17 14.44
CA GLY A 92 -11.96 -24.47 13.15
C GLY A 92 -11.01 -23.28 13.15
N PHE A 93 -10.42 -23.01 12.01
CA PHE A 93 -9.61 -21.81 11.84
C PHE A 93 -10.50 -20.56 11.86
N GLU A 94 -10.19 -19.63 12.75
CA GLU A 94 -10.73 -18.28 12.78
C GLU A 94 -9.56 -17.30 12.71
N ARG A 95 -9.61 -16.39 11.75
CA ARG A 95 -8.60 -15.36 11.56
C ARG A 95 -8.61 -14.36 12.72
N ARG A 96 -7.45 -14.03 13.24
CA ARG A 96 -7.26 -13.03 14.30
C ARG A 96 -6.77 -11.71 13.69
N GLU A 97 -6.97 -10.65 14.45
CA GLU A 97 -6.44 -9.34 14.08
C GLU A 97 -4.91 -9.36 13.96
N GLY A 98 -4.37 -8.72 12.90
CA GLY A 98 -2.92 -8.69 12.61
C GLY A 98 -2.35 -9.99 12.02
N GLU A 99 -3.17 -11.00 11.74
CA GLU A 99 -2.75 -12.20 11.02
C GLU A 99 -2.93 -12.02 9.51
N VAL A 100 -1.88 -12.36 8.76
CA VAL A 100 -1.85 -12.36 7.29
C VAL A 100 -1.68 -13.79 6.82
N LEU A 101 -2.53 -14.23 5.88
CA LEU A 101 -2.48 -15.52 5.23
C LEU A 101 -1.68 -15.39 3.93
N LEU A 102 -0.49 -15.96 3.87
CA LEU A 102 0.43 -15.72 2.76
C LEU A 102 -0.11 -16.17 1.40
N ARG A 103 -0.84 -17.30 1.36
CA ARG A 103 -1.48 -17.75 0.11
C ARG A 103 -2.67 -16.88 -0.26
N THR A 104 -3.52 -16.58 0.72
CA THR A 104 -4.80 -15.90 0.47
C THR A 104 -4.63 -14.41 0.26
N ASP A 105 -3.72 -13.75 1.00
CA ASP A 105 -3.62 -12.29 1.05
C ASP A 105 -2.40 -11.74 0.28
N VAL A 106 -1.38 -12.56 0.00
CA VAL A 106 -0.11 -12.10 -0.60
C VAL A 106 0.13 -12.76 -1.95
N LEU A 107 0.09 -14.10 -2.00
CA LEU A 107 0.45 -14.82 -3.21
C LEU A 107 -0.51 -14.53 -4.36
N GLY A 108 0.02 -14.03 -5.47
CA GLY A 108 -0.77 -13.65 -6.64
C GLY A 108 -1.38 -12.26 -6.58
N HIS A 109 -1.33 -11.58 -5.43
CA HIS A 109 -1.79 -10.20 -5.28
C HIS A 109 -0.71 -9.20 -5.71
N ARG A 110 -1.13 -7.98 -6.05
CA ARG A 110 -0.21 -6.88 -6.32
C ARG A 110 0.18 -6.19 -5.01
N LEU A 111 1.41 -5.75 -4.95
CA LEU A 111 2.04 -5.07 -3.83
C LEU A 111 2.70 -3.80 -4.34
N ILE A 112 2.78 -2.78 -3.53
CA ILE A 112 3.58 -1.60 -3.84
C ILE A 112 5.03 -1.91 -3.48
N ASP A 113 5.93 -1.85 -4.46
CA ASP A 113 7.37 -1.79 -4.22
C ASP A 113 7.74 -0.32 -3.95
N VAL A 114 7.92 0.02 -2.68
CA VAL A 114 8.20 1.40 -2.25
C VAL A 114 9.55 1.91 -2.77
N ALA A 115 10.49 1.00 -3.05
CA ALA A 115 11.83 1.38 -3.53
C ALA A 115 11.84 1.76 -5.02
N THR A 116 10.95 1.17 -5.83
CA THR A 116 10.84 1.46 -7.27
C THR A 116 9.55 2.19 -7.64
N VAL A 117 8.66 2.38 -6.68
CA VAL A 117 7.33 3.00 -6.89
C VAL A 117 6.55 2.26 -7.98
N GLU A 118 6.50 0.93 -7.89
CA GLU A 118 5.85 0.08 -8.88
C GLU A 118 4.85 -0.87 -8.23
N LEU A 119 3.75 -1.16 -8.92
CA LEU A 119 2.83 -2.23 -8.54
C LEU A 119 3.34 -3.57 -9.08
N VAL A 120 3.84 -4.41 -8.19
CA VAL A 120 4.40 -5.72 -8.53
C VAL A 120 3.53 -6.86 -8.00
N ARG A 121 3.53 -8.01 -8.68
CA ARG A 121 2.79 -9.19 -8.24
C ARG A 121 3.70 -10.17 -7.50
N ALA A 122 3.26 -10.64 -6.33
CA ALA A 122 3.95 -11.70 -5.61
C ALA A 122 3.66 -13.07 -6.25
N TYR A 123 4.68 -13.74 -6.76
CA TYR A 123 4.57 -15.07 -7.37
C TYR A 123 5.01 -16.18 -6.42
N ASP A 124 5.90 -15.88 -5.46
CA ASP A 124 6.28 -16.78 -4.38
C ASP A 124 6.78 -15.98 -3.16
N VAL A 125 6.87 -16.65 -2.02
CA VAL A 125 7.30 -16.08 -0.75
C VAL A 125 8.42 -16.94 -0.18
N GLU A 126 9.54 -16.34 0.20
CA GLU A 126 10.65 -17.02 0.86
C GLU A 126 10.50 -16.94 2.38
N LEU A 127 10.52 -18.10 3.01
CA LEU A 127 10.53 -18.29 4.46
C LEU A 127 11.95 -18.73 4.88
N GLU A 128 12.52 -18.02 5.83
CA GLU A 128 13.86 -18.31 6.36
C GLU A 128 13.77 -18.62 7.85
N GLN A 129 14.50 -19.64 8.28
CA GLN A 129 14.60 -19.98 9.70
C GLN A 129 15.66 -19.11 10.36
N THR A 130 15.29 -18.41 11.42
CA THR A 130 16.15 -17.52 12.20
C THR A 130 16.17 -17.94 13.67
N GLY A 131 16.97 -17.26 14.49
CA GLY A 131 16.96 -17.50 15.95
C GLY A 131 15.64 -17.14 16.64
N GLU A 132 14.77 -16.34 15.99
CA GLU A 132 13.43 -15.98 16.51
C GLU A 132 12.32 -16.91 15.98
N GLY A 133 12.63 -17.78 15.01
CA GLY A 133 11.68 -18.65 14.34
C GLY A 133 11.68 -18.46 12.82
N TRP A 134 10.67 -18.99 12.17
CA TRP A 134 10.48 -18.82 10.73
C TRP A 134 9.90 -17.44 10.40
N MET A 135 10.47 -16.78 9.41
CA MET A 135 10.08 -15.42 8.99
C MET A 135 9.92 -15.33 7.48
N VAL A 136 9.06 -14.46 7.04
CA VAL A 136 9.05 -14.00 5.63
C VAL A 136 10.18 -13.03 5.45
N THR A 137 11.14 -13.34 4.58
CA THR A 137 12.30 -12.48 4.33
C THR A 137 12.28 -11.86 2.95
N ARG A 138 11.73 -12.54 1.95
CA ARG A 138 11.76 -12.10 0.55
C ARG A 138 10.50 -12.52 -0.20
N LEU A 139 10.22 -11.80 -1.29
CA LEU A 139 9.17 -12.12 -2.26
C LEU A 139 9.78 -12.30 -3.65
N ASP A 140 9.32 -13.30 -4.38
CA ASP A 140 9.59 -13.42 -5.82
C ASP A 140 8.51 -12.67 -6.59
N THR A 141 8.92 -11.64 -7.32
CA THR A 141 8.04 -10.80 -8.14
C THR A 141 8.12 -11.13 -9.63
N ARG A 142 8.89 -12.13 -10.03
CA ARG A 142 8.99 -12.56 -11.42
C ARG A 142 7.87 -13.49 -11.80
N ARG A 143 7.22 -13.18 -12.91
CA ARG A 143 6.22 -14.06 -13.52
C ARG A 143 6.89 -15.38 -13.93
N PRO A 144 6.41 -16.54 -13.45
CA PRO A 144 6.93 -17.82 -13.91
C PRO A 144 6.73 -17.96 -15.42
N PRO A 145 7.72 -18.52 -16.18
CA PRO A 145 7.63 -18.70 -17.62
C PRO A 145 6.44 -19.61 -17.95
N ARG A 146 5.55 -19.15 -18.82
CA ARG A 146 4.33 -19.87 -19.21
C ARG A 146 4.56 -21.06 -20.15
N LEU A 147 5.77 -21.28 -20.66
CA LEU A 147 6.10 -22.35 -21.60
C LEU A 147 6.81 -23.52 -20.91
N PHE A 148 6.08 -24.56 -20.61
CA PHE A 148 6.51 -25.98 -20.46
C PHE A 148 7.98 -26.26 -20.11
N GLY A 149 8.58 -25.57 -19.15
CA GLY A 149 9.89 -25.97 -18.63
C GLY A 149 11.10 -25.92 -19.59
N LEU A 150 10.95 -25.41 -20.81
CA LEU A 150 11.97 -25.45 -21.85
C LEU A 150 12.99 -24.31 -21.82
N ILE A 151 12.78 -23.30 -20.95
CA ILE A 151 13.75 -22.22 -20.79
C ILE A 151 14.40 -22.34 -19.42
N LYS A 152 15.61 -22.92 -19.39
CA LYS A 152 16.50 -22.82 -18.23
C LYS A 152 16.86 -21.34 -18.03
N HIS A 153 16.30 -20.73 -17.01
CA HIS A 153 16.72 -19.40 -16.59
C HIS A 153 18.02 -19.52 -15.81
N SER A 154 19.13 -19.26 -16.49
CA SER A 154 20.42 -18.94 -15.87
C SER A 154 20.44 -17.44 -15.48
N GLY A 155 19.62 -17.04 -14.54
CA GLY A 155 19.63 -15.68 -14.02
C GLY A 155 19.07 -15.72 -12.62
N GLY A 156 19.86 -15.24 -11.63
CA GLY A 156 19.51 -15.27 -10.22
C GLY A 156 18.07 -14.80 -9.96
N HIS A 157 17.42 -15.44 -9.01
CA HIS A 157 16.08 -15.10 -8.58
C HIS A 157 16.00 -13.61 -8.24
N ALA A 158 15.06 -12.89 -8.86
CA ALA A 158 14.80 -11.51 -8.46
C ALA A 158 13.88 -11.50 -7.23
N SER A 159 14.26 -12.27 -6.22
CA SER A 159 13.60 -12.17 -4.95
C SER A 159 14.06 -10.86 -4.30
N ARG A 160 13.09 -10.03 -3.93
CA ARG A 160 13.30 -8.74 -3.28
C ARG A 160 13.03 -8.87 -1.79
N ASP A 161 13.68 -8.04 -0.99
CA ASP A 161 13.48 -8.02 0.45
C ASP A 161 12.02 -7.67 0.77
N TRP A 162 11.40 -8.40 1.69
CA TRP A 162 10.04 -8.13 2.17
C TRP A 162 9.82 -6.67 2.57
N LYS A 163 10.82 -6.05 3.17
CA LYS A 163 10.76 -4.68 3.65
C LYS A 163 10.68 -3.64 2.52
N ALA A 164 10.92 -4.02 1.28
CA ALA A 164 10.73 -3.13 0.13
C ALA A 164 9.25 -3.00 -0.26
N PHE A 165 8.37 -3.82 0.33
CA PHE A 165 6.98 -3.89 -0.11
C PHE A 165 6.00 -3.36 0.91
N GLU A 166 4.99 -2.67 0.41
CA GLU A 166 3.76 -2.34 1.12
C GLU A 166 2.62 -3.22 0.58
N PRO A 167 2.09 -4.14 1.37
CA PRO A 167 1.02 -5.01 0.91
C PRO A 167 -0.30 -4.24 0.79
N LEU A 168 -0.93 -4.31 -0.39
CA LEU A 168 -2.32 -3.94 -0.61
C LEU A 168 -3.19 -5.12 -0.15
N ILE A 169 -3.60 -5.12 1.12
CA ILE A 169 -4.39 -6.21 1.69
C ILE A 169 -5.85 -5.78 1.76
N GLY A 170 -6.63 -6.20 0.77
CA GLY A 170 -8.01 -5.84 0.51
C GLY A 170 -9.06 -6.42 1.46
N HIS A 171 -8.90 -6.34 2.77
CA HIS A 171 -9.93 -6.80 3.71
C HIS A 171 -10.16 -5.83 4.86
N ALA A 172 -11.42 -5.47 5.10
CA ALA A 172 -11.90 -4.54 6.13
C ALA A 172 -11.48 -4.84 7.59
N ARG A 173 -10.83 -5.97 7.85
CA ARG A 173 -10.24 -6.32 9.15
C ARG A 173 -8.77 -5.92 9.30
N SER A 174 -8.22 -5.22 8.32
CA SER A 174 -6.78 -4.94 8.22
C SER A 174 -6.35 -3.57 8.77
N ASP A 175 -7.22 -2.79 9.43
CA ASP A 175 -6.85 -1.47 9.96
C ASP A 175 -5.68 -1.52 10.96
N ALA A 176 -5.54 -2.63 11.70
CA ALA A 176 -4.39 -2.85 12.56
C ALA A 176 -3.14 -3.23 11.76
N VAL A 177 -3.30 -3.94 10.64
CA VAL A 177 -2.22 -4.30 9.71
C VAL A 177 -1.75 -3.05 8.97
N ARG A 178 -2.67 -2.19 8.52
CA ARG A 178 -2.38 -0.90 7.87
C ARG A 178 -1.50 -0.01 8.74
N ARG A 179 -1.78 0.05 10.06
CA ARG A 179 -0.98 0.84 11.02
C ARG A 179 0.40 0.25 11.34
N LEU A 180 0.65 -1.02 11.01
CA LEU A 180 1.90 -1.69 11.32
C LEU A 180 2.91 -1.69 10.15
N SER A 181 2.49 -1.31 8.94
CA SER A 181 3.32 -1.32 7.73
C SER A 181 3.33 0.04 7.02
N ASP A 182 3.41 1.14 7.73
CA ASP A 182 3.25 2.50 7.20
C ASP A 182 4.50 3.02 6.45
N ARG A 183 4.88 2.33 5.37
CA ARG A 183 5.86 2.84 4.40
C ARG A 183 5.23 3.66 3.30
N PHE A 184 3.92 3.59 3.17
CA PHE A 184 3.16 4.41 2.23
C PHE A 184 3.36 5.91 2.51
N GLY A 185 3.51 6.30 3.78
CA GLY A 185 3.84 7.67 4.19
C GLY A 185 5.24 8.16 3.80
N GLU A 186 6.11 7.28 3.26
CA GLU A 186 7.41 7.67 2.71
C GLU A 186 7.32 8.14 1.25
N LEU A 187 6.19 7.85 0.56
CA LEU A 187 5.96 8.21 -0.83
C LEU A 187 5.52 9.67 -0.96
N LYS A 188 5.96 10.30 -2.05
CA LYS A 188 5.51 11.65 -2.43
C LYS A 188 4.16 11.59 -3.14
N ALA A 189 3.44 12.70 -3.17
CA ALA A 189 2.15 12.82 -3.84
C ALA A 189 2.19 12.37 -5.30
N ALA A 190 3.18 12.81 -6.07
CA ALA A 190 3.37 12.39 -7.47
C ALA A 190 3.60 10.88 -7.62
N GLU A 191 4.37 10.26 -6.71
CA GLU A 191 4.63 8.82 -6.72
C GLU A 191 3.36 8.01 -6.42
N ILE A 192 2.49 8.53 -5.56
CA ILE A 192 1.18 7.94 -5.25
C ILE A 192 0.22 8.12 -6.44
N ALA A 193 0.26 9.26 -7.12
CA ALA A 193 -0.52 9.51 -8.33
C ALA A 193 -0.15 8.50 -9.43
N ASP A 194 1.14 8.28 -9.70
CA ASP A 194 1.62 7.27 -10.65
C ASP A 194 1.09 5.86 -10.32
N LEU A 195 1.13 5.48 -9.03
CA LEU A 195 0.57 4.20 -8.58
C LEU A 195 -0.94 4.10 -8.79
N LEU A 196 -1.69 5.18 -8.53
CA LEU A 196 -3.13 5.24 -8.77
C LEU A 196 -3.48 5.13 -10.25
N GLU A 197 -2.68 5.72 -11.13
CA GLU A 197 -2.87 5.66 -12.59
C GLU A 197 -2.71 4.23 -13.11
N GLU A 198 -1.73 3.49 -12.59
CA GLU A 198 -1.46 2.11 -12.95
C GLU A 198 -2.44 1.11 -12.31
N ALA A 199 -3.03 1.47 -11.18
CA ALA A 199 -3.87 0.59 -10.37
C ALA A 199 -5.19 0.24 -11.05
N ASP A 200 -5.64 -1.02 -10.87
CA ASP A 200 -7.02 -1.39 -11.18
C ASP A 200 -8.01 -0.77 -10.17
N LYS A 201 -9.32 -0.99 -10.39
CA LYS A 201 -10.36 -0.37 -9.55
C LYS A 201 -10.27 -0.77 -8.08
N ALA A 202 -9.91 -2.01 -7.78
CA ALA A 202 -9.84 -2.51 -6.41
C ALA A 202 -8.59 -1.99 -5.71
N GLU A 203 -7.44 -2.08 -6.40
CA GLU A 203 -6.16 -1.57 -5.92
C GLU A 203 -6.18 -0.06 -5.71
N GLY A 204 -6.76 0.68 -6.67
CA GLY A 204 -6.93 2.13 -6.56
C GLY A 204 -7.82 2.54 -5.37
N GLY A 205 -8.87 1.78 -5.09
CA GLY A 205 -9.70 1.97 -3.91
C GLY A 205 -8.90 1.83 -2.61
N GLU A 206 -8.03 0.82 -2.52
CA GLU A 206 -7.19 0.62 -1.34
C GLU A 206 -6.12 1.71 -1.15
N ILE A 207 -5.53 2.19 -2.26
CA ILE A 207 -4.59 3.30 -2.23
C ILE A 207 -5.32 4.56 -1.74
N LEU A 208 -6.49 4.88 -2.29
CA LEU A 208 -7.29 6.02 -1.88
C LEU A 208 -7.72 5.97 -0.42
N ASP A 209 -8.14 4.80 0.09
CA ASP A 209 -8.49 4.62 1.50
C ASP A 209 -7.32 4.98 2.45
N ARG A 210 -6.08 4.78 1.99
CA ARG A 210 -4.88 5.16 2.76
C ARG A 210 -4.63 6.66 2.69
N VAL A 211 -4.68 7.22 1.49
CA VAL A 211 -4.49 8.66 1.25
C VAL A 211 -5.57 9.47 1.98
N HIS A 212 -6.81 9.00 2.01
CA HIS A 212 -7.94 9.64 2.67
C HIS A 212 -7.73 9.87 4.19
N SER A 213 -6.82 9.12 4.81
CA SER A 213 -6.45 9.33 6.23
C SER A 213 -5.66 10.63 6.47
N ASP A 214 -5.05 11.20 5.41
CA ASP A 214 -4.33 12.47 5.41
C ASP A 214 -4.93 13.40 4.33
N PRO A 215 -5.86 14.31 4.69
CA PRO A 215 -6.57 15.15 3.73
C PRO A 215 -5.69 16.13 2.94
N GLU A 216 -4.53 16.52 3.47
CA GLU A 216 -3.59 17.39 2.74
C GLU A 216 -2.84 16.57 1.68
N LEU A 217 -2.35 15.39 2.05
CA LEU A 217 -1.74 14.45 1.11
C LEU A 217 -2.74 14.05 0.00
N GLU A 218 -4.01 13.85 0.36
CA GLU A 218 -5.06 13.53 -0.62
C GLU A 218 -5.20 14.65 -1.66
N ALA A 219 -5.21 15.89 -1.22
CA ALA A 219 -5.28 17.04 -2.14
C ALA A 219 -4.04 17.11 -3.05
N ASP A 220 -2.85 16.98 -2.49
CA ASP A 220 -1.59 16.98 -3.24
C ASP A 220 -1.55 15.84 -4.27
N VAL A 221 -2.06 14.63 -3.93
CA VAL A 221 -2.14 13.50 -4.88
C VAL A 221 -3.09 13.79 -6.03
N PHE A 222 -4.27 14.40 -5.76
CA PHE A 222 -5.22 14.75 -6.81
C PHE A 222 -4.72 15.86 -7.73
N GLU A 223 -3.83 16.73 -7.27
CA GLU A 223 -3.15 17.76 -8.09
C GLU A 223 -2.15 17.15 -9.08
N GLU A 224 -1.55 16.02 -8.72
CA GLU A 224 -0.55 15.33 -9.56
C GLU A 224 -1.16 14.28 -10.51
N LEU A 225 -2.44 13.89 -10.31
CA LEU A 225 -3.12 12.91 -11.16
C LEU A 225 -3.41 13.44 -12.57
N ASP A 226 -3.32 12.52 -13.56
CA ASP A 226 -3.87 12.77 -14.89
C ASP A 226 -5.35 13.23 -14.80
N PRO A 227 -5.75 14.30 -15.51
CA PRO A 227 -7.10 14.89 -15.40
C PRO A 227 -8.23 13.89 -15.63
N GLU A 228 -8.08 12.95 -16.58
CA GLU A 228 -9.10 11.92 -16.83
C GLU A 228 -9.22 10.94 -15.66
N LYS A 229 -8.11 10.60 -15.01
CA LYS A 229 -8.12 9.70 -13.84
C LYS A 229 -8.71 10.42 -12.64
N ALA A 230 -8.31 11.67 -12.39
CA ALA A 230 -8.84 12.51 -11.32
C ALA A 230 -10.37 12.66 -11.45
N SER A 231 -10.86 13.03 -12.62
CA SER A 231 -12.28 13.17 -12.90
C SER A 231 -13.06 11.88 -12.62
N ARG A 232 -12.55 10.72 -13.05
CA ARG A 232 -13.18 9.42 -12.79
C ARG A 232 -13.24 9.08 -11.30
N LEU A 233 -12.22 9.44 -10.52
CA LEU A 233 -12.20 9.23 -9.08
C LEU A 233 -13.20 10.15 -8.39
N LEU A 234 -13.17 11.44 -8.72
CA LEU A 234 -14.12 12.44 -8.19
C LEU A 234 -15.58 12.09 -8.49
N ASP A 235 -15.87 11.50 -9.66
CA ASP A 235 -17.22 11.07 -10.03
C ASP A 235 -17.80 9.98 -9.09
N ASN A 236 -16.94 9.20 -8.42
CA ASN A 236 -17.35 8.18 -7.48
C ASN A 236 -17.42 8.66 -6.02
N MET A 237 -16.94 9.88 -5.74
CA MET A 237 -16.96 10.46 -4.39
C MET A 237 -18.25 11.27 -4.12
N PRO A 238 -18.73 11.33 -2.87
CA PRO A 238 -19.81 12.21 -2.45
C PRO A 238 -19.46 13.70 -2.65
N ASP A 239 -20.45 14.54 -2.98
CA ASP A 239 -20.24 15.96 -3.26
C ASP A 239 -19.59 16.74 -2.09
N ASN A 240 -19.85 16.36 -0.84
CA ASN A 240 -19.23 16.95 0.35
C ASN A 240 -17.74 16.62 0.47
N GLU A 241 -17.34 15.40 0.12
CA GLU A 241 -15.94 14.98 0.13
C GLU A 241 -15.18 15.68 -1.01
N VAL A 242 -15.77 15.70 -2.21
CA VAL A 242 -15.20 16.45 -3.35
C VAL A 242 -15.01 17.93 -2.99
N ALA A 243 -16.00 18.58 -2.36
CA ALA A 243 -15.88 19.98 -1.94
C ALA A 243 -14.78 20.20 -0.89
N ALA A 244 -14.62 19.25 0.03
CA ALA A 244 -13.56 19.31 1.04
C ALA A 244 -12.17 19.10 0.43
N LEU A 245 -12.04 18.17 -0.50
CA LEU A 245 -10.81 17.91 -1.25
C LEU A 245 -10.39 19.12 -2.07
N LEU A 246 -11.26 19.57 -2.97
CA LEU A 246 -11.00 20.75 -3.84
C LEU A 246 -10.77 22.05 -3.06
N GLY A 247 -11.32 22.13 -1.84
CA GLY A 247 -11.08 23.26 -0.93
C GLY A 247 -9.66 23.26 -0.32
N ARG A 248 -8.91 22.15 -0.41
CA ARG A 248 -7.51 22.03 0.04
C ARG A 248 -6.52 22.13 -1.10
N MET A 249 -6.92 21.77 -2.30
CA MET A 249 -6.09 21.88 -3.50
C MET A 249 -5.62 23.32 -3.70
N ARG A 250 -4.53 23.47 -4.41
CA ARG A 250 -4.05 24.81 -4.83
C ARG A 250 -5.14 25.54 -5.61
N ALA A 251 -5.18 26.83 -5.43
CA ALA A 251 -6.27 27.64 -5.97
C ALA A 251 -6.31 27.65 -7.52
N ASP A 252 -5.18 27.39 -8.17
CA ASP A 252 -5.03 27.29 -9.62
C ASP A 252 -5.46 25.94 -10.20
N ASP A 253 -5.35 24.83 -9.44
CA ASP A 253 -5.72 23.49 -9.91
C ASP A 253 -7.21 23.14 -9.66
N ALA A 254 -7.79 23.65 -8.58
CA ALA A 254 -9.19 23.40 -8.24
C ALA A 254 -10.22 23.84 -9.32
N PRO A 255 -10.06 24.96 -10.06
CA PRO A 255 -10.95 25.33 -11.15
C PRO A 255 -11.03 24.30 -12.27
N ASP A 256 -9.90 23.71 -12.67
CA ASP A 256 -9.83 22.74 -13.74
C ASP A 256 -10.53 21.44 -13.32
N ALA A 257 -10.26 20.96 -12.10
CA ALA A 257 -10.94 19.80 -11.54
C ALA A 257 -12.46 20.00 -11.41
N ILE A 258 -12.94 21.23 -11.09
CA ILE A 258 -14.36 21.56 -11.08
C ILE A 258 -14.93 21.62 -12.50
N ALA A 259 -14.17 22.13 -13.48
CA ALA A 259 -14.61 22.19 -14.86
C ALA A 259 -14.84 20.79 -15.46
N ASP A 260 -14.12 19.78 -14.98
CA ASP A 260 -14.26 18.39 -15.40
C ASP A 260 -15.43 17.66 -14.74
N LEU A 261 -15.94 18.18 -13.62
CA LEU A 261 -17.14 17.61 -13.00
C LEU A 261 -18.37 17.77 -13.91
N ARG A 262 -19.32 16.85 -13.80
CA ARG A 262 -20.63 16.99 -14.47
C ARG A 262 -21.31 18.28 -14.06
N GLN A 263 -21.88 19.00 -15.02
CA GLN A 263 -22.50 20.30 -14.80
C GLN A 263 -23.50 20.34 -13.61
N SER A 264 -24.27 19.25 -13.41
CA SER A 264 -25.21 19.14 -12.29
C SER A 264 -24.54 19.08 -10.92
N ARG A 265 -23.28 18.64 -10.84
CA ARG A 265 -22.52 18.53 -9.60
C ARG A 265 -21.74 19.80 -9.27
N ARG A 266 -21.21 20.50 -10.29
CA ARG A 266 -20.36 21.69 -10.10
C ARG A 266 -20.97 22.70 -9.12
N ARG A 267 -22.24 23.02 -9.31
CA ARG A 267 -22.93 23.98 -8.45
C ARG A 267 -22.99 23.52 -7.02
N ARG A 268 -23.38 22.26 -6.77
CA ARG A 268 -23.48 21.70 -5.41
C ARG A 268 -22.13 21.64 -4.72
N VAL A 269 -21.10 21.19 -5.43
CA VAL A 269 -19.73 21.15 -4.91
C VAL A 269 -19.27 22.54 -4.50
N LEU A 270 -19.44 23.55 -5.37
CA LEU A 270 -19.11 24.95 -5.06
C LEU A 270 -19.90 25.47 -3.84
N GLU A 271 -21.19 25.14 -3.71
CA GLU A 271 -22.01 25.55 -2.56
C GLU A 271 -21.54 24.93 -1.24
N LEU A 272 -20.98 23.70 -1.29
CA LEU A 272 -20.44 22.97 -0.13
C LEU A 272 -19.02 23.40 0.24
N MET A 273 -18.27 24.03 -0.66
CA MET A 273 -16.91 24.50 -0.37
C MET A 273 -16.91 25.62 0.70
N PRO A 274 -15.85 25.68 1.56
CA PRO A 274 -15.64 26.80 2.47
C PRO A 274 -15.63 28.14 1.72
N ALA A 275 -16.28 29.15 2.27
CA ALA A 275 -16.49 30.43 1.57
C ALA A 275 -15.20 31.11 1.04
N PRO A 276 -14.07 31.13 1.77
CA PRO A 276 -12.83 31.74 1.26
C PRO A 276 -12.30 31.03 0.01
N GLN A 277 -12.26 29.70 0.01
CA GLN A 277 -11.79 28.88 -1.11
C GLN A 277 -12.73 28.97 -2.29
N ARG A 278 -14.04 28.85 -2.04
CA ARG A 278 -15.05 29.04 -3.09
C ARG A 278 -14.90 30.37 -3.83
N THR A 279 -14.64 31.48 -3.12
CA THR A 279 -14.45 32.78 -3.72
C THR A 279 -13.21 32.80 -4.64
N LYS A 280 -12.10 32.22 -4.21
CA LYS A 280 -10.88 32.11 -5.03
C LYS A 280 -11.16 31.33 -6.31
N VAL A 281 -11.72 30.14 -6.17
CA VAL A 281 -12.04 29.26 -7.30
C VAL A 281 -12.99 29.93 -8.29
N ILE A 282 -14.08 30.54 -7.85
CA ILE A 282 -15.02 31.23 -8.72
C ILE A 282 -14.32 32.42 -9.45
N THR A 283 -13.41 33.11 -8.76
CA THR A 283 -12.65 34.20 -9.36
C THR A 283 -11.76 33.70 -10.51
N LEU A 284 -11.05 32.59 -10.28
CA LEU A 284 -10.16 31.99 -11.28
C LEU A 284 -10.91 31.34 -12.43
N MET A 285 -12.07 30.73 -12.19
CA MET A 285 -12.97 30.21 -13.24
C MET A 285 -13.50 31.32 -14.18
N GLY A 286 -13.41 32.58 -13.79
CA GLY A 286 -13.75 33.71 -14.63
C GLY A 286 -12.70 34.09 -15.69
N PHE A 287 -11.50 33.52 -15.60
CA PHE A 287 -10.42 33.73 -16.58
C PHE A 287 -10.37 32.56 -17.58
N ASN A 288 -9.76 32.83 -18.74
CA ASN A 288 -9.44 31.75 -19.68
C ASN A 288 -8.34 30.87 -19.05
N PRO A 289 -8.51 29.55 -18.96
CA PRO A 289 -7.52 28.63 -18.36
C PRO A 289 -6.10 28.78 -18.93
N GLU A 290 -5.98 29.06 -20.24
CA GLU A 290 -4.67 29.24 -20.91
C GLU A 290 -4.10 30.66 -20.78
N SER A 291 -4.79 31.56 -20.09
CA SER A 291 -4.30 32.92 -19.86
C SER A 291 -3.47 33.01 -18.58
N ALA A 292 -2.64 34.07 -18.49
CA ALA A 292 -1.91 34.36 -17.26
C ALA A 292 -2.83 34.50 -16.03
N GLY A 293 -4.09 34.93 -16.23
CA GLY A 293 -5.09 35.00 -15.16
C GLY A 293 -5.61 33.64 -14.74
N GLY A 294 -5.72 32.66 -15.65
CA GLY A 294 -6.12 31.30 -15.34
C GLY A 294 -5.01 30.50 -14.64
N LEU A 295 -3.76 30.78 -14.99
CA LEU A 295 -2.57 30.12 -14.46
C LEU A 295 -1.99 30.80 -13.19
N MET A 296 -2.60 31.90 -12.71
CA MET A 296 -2.06 32.61 -11.56
C MET A 296 -2.47 31.96 -10.24
N ASN A 297 -1.53 31.87 -9.31
CA ASN A 297 -1.86 31.61 -7.93
C ASN A 297 -2.33 32.90 -7.25
N VAL A 298 -3.51 32.87 -6.64
CA VAL A 298 -4.08 34.01 -5.88
C VAL A 298 -3.60 34.08 -4.45
N ASP A 299 -2.87 33.06 -3.99
CA ASP A 299 -2.28 33.00 -2.64
C ASP A 299 -0.89 33.61 -2.65
N PHE A 300 -0.83 34.95 -2.47
CA PHE A 300 0.43 35.67 -2.36
C PHE A 300 0.50 36.51 -1.08
N VAL A 301 1.70 36.65 -0.55
CA VAL A 301 1.97 37.53 0.59
C VAL A 301 2.37 38.87 0.06
N SER A 302 1.50 39.88 0.21
CA SER A 302 1.85 41.27 -0.09
C SER A 302 2.41 42.00 1.13
N CYS A 303 3.37 42.88 0.91
CA CYS A 303 3.90 43.75 1.96
C CYS A 303 4.16 45.15 1.36
N ALA A 304 4.19 46.15 2.23
CA ALA A 304 4.58 47.50 1.83
C ALA A 304 6.04 47.52 1.33
N ALA A 305 6.35 48.44 0.40
CA ALA A 305 7.65 48.48 -0.25
C ALA A 305 8.84 48.77 0.72
N ASP A 306 8.56 49.32 1.88
CA ASP A 306 9.49 49.64 2.95
C ASP A 306 9.67 48.48 4.00
N THR A 307 8.98 47.36 3.80
CA THR A 307 9.02 46.21 4.73
C THR A 307 10.37 45.48 4.63
N THR A 308 11.07 45.31 5.75
CA THR A 308 12.33 44.57 5.78
C THR A 308 12.11 43.07 5.67
N ALA A 309 13.10 42.31 5.17
CA ALA A 309 13.04 40.84 5.06
C ALA A 309 12.74 40.14 6.40
N ALA A 310 13.28 40.65 7.51
CA ALA A 310 13.03 40.11 8.84
C ALA A 310 11.58 40.29 9.30
N THR A 311 10.94 41.42 8.98
CA THR A 311 9.54 41.68 9.28
C THR A 311 8.63 40.80 8.43
N LYS A 312 9.02 40.52 7.17
CA LYS A 312 8.30 39.64 6.25
C LYS A 312 8.31 38.17 6.73
N GLN A 313 9.45 37.67 7.20
CA GLN A 313 9.55 36.32 7.77
C GLN A 313 8.70 36.16 9.06
N ALA A 314 8.70 37.17 9.91
CA ALA A 314 7.88 37.15 11.14
C ALA A 314 6.36 37.22 10.85
N ALA A 315 5.95 37.90 9.79
CA ALA A 315 4.56 37.95 9.34
C ALA A 315 4.10 36.65 8.68
N GLY A 316 4.96 36.01 7.87
CA GLY A 316 4.70 34.69 7.28
C GLY A 316 4.59 33.56 8.32
N ALA A 317 5.36 33.64 9.42
CA ALA A 317 5.31 32.66 10.51
C ALA A 317 4.08 32.83 11.45
N LYS A 318 3.38 33.97 11.40
CA LYS A 318 2.24 34.29 12.29
C LYS A 318 0.88 34.41 11.61
N GLY A 319 0.81 34.25 10.31
CA GLY A 319 -0.43 34.58 9.59
C GLY A 319 -0.74 33.68 8.45
N GLY A 320 -1.58 32.71 8.68
CA GLY A 320 -2.62 32.39 7.69
C GLY A 320 -3.34 33.69 7.33
N ALA A 321 -3.28 34.03 6.05
CA ALA A 321 -4.08 35.01 5.33
C ALA A 321 -4.85 36.04 6.16
N ARG A 322 -4.35 37.25 6.28
CA ARG A 322 -5.19 38.45 6.38
C ARG A 322 -5.21 39.14 5.02
N GLN A 323 -6.21 38.82 4.24
CA GLN A 323 -6.67 39.70 3.20
C GLN A 323 -7.20 40.99 3.86
N LYS A 324 -6.82 42.15 3.38
CA LYS A 324 -7.56 43.36 3.55
C LYS A 324 -7.94 43.92 2.15
N PRO A 325 -9.10 44.56 2.09
CA PRO A 325 -9.82 44.90 0.88
C PRO A 325 -9.06 45.80 -0.05
#